data_87f97da6d4a554c98f06cd90f4b2c540
#
_entry.id   87f97da6d4a554c98f06cd90f4b2c540
#
_cell.length_a   1.000
_cell.length_b   1.000
_cell.length_c   1.000
_cell.angle_alpha   90.00
_cell.angle_beta   90.00
_cell.angle_gamma   90.00
#
_symmetry.space_group_name_H-M   'P 1'
#
loop_
_entity.id
_entity.type
_entity.pdbx_description
1 polymer ?
#
loop_
_entity_poly.entity_id
_entity_poly.type
_entity_poly.pdbx_seq_one_letter_code
_entity_poly.pdbx_strand_id
1 'polypeptide(L)'
;MNETERLLKAKIPCAETGIDVKHTLCDICCPSFHCGIDAYVKDGKVVKIEGTADHPVNHGLLCPKGLSNRQYIYREDRIRTPLRRVGKRGEGKFEPISWDEAYREIASRLNAIKAKHGPESVIFYSGYTKWYRPFLHRFTYSFGSPNFLTESSSCMT
;
A
#
# COMPACT_ATOMS: atom_id res chain seq x y z
N MET A 1 22.97 2.48 32.18
CA MET A 1 21.64 2.41 31.54
C MET A 1 20.62 2.20 32.64
N ASN A 2 19.72 3.16 32.84
CA ASN A 2 18.68 3.06 33.85
C ASN A 2 17.56 2.13 33.39
N GLU A 3 16.58 1.82 34.27
CA GLU A 3 15.49 0.89 33.95
C GLU A 3 14.65 1.38 32.77
N THR A 4 14.26 2.67 32.74
CA THR A 4 13.51 3.26 31.63
C THR A 4 14.26 3.16 30.29
N GLU A 5 15.57 3.38 30.28
CA GLU A 5 16.39 3.18 29.06
C GLU A 5 16.39 1.73 28.58
N ARG A 6 16.40 0.77 29.50
CA ARG A 6 16.32 -0.67 29.17
C ARG A 6 14.96 -1.00 28.55
N LEU A 7 13.86 -0.52 29.13
CA LEU A 7 12.50 -0.72 28.63
C LEU A 7 12.32 -0.09 27.25
N LEU A 8 12.82 1.14 27.04
CA LEU A 8 12.79 1.82 25.74
C LEU A 8 13.60 1.06 24.68
N LYS A 9 14.79 0.57 25.02
CA LYS A 9 15.61 -0.22 24.11
C LYS A 9 14.94 -1.54 23.72
N ALA A 10 14.29 -2.20 24.67
CA ALA A 10 13.51 -3.41 24.46
C ALA A 10 12.13 -3.16 23.82
N LYS A 11 11.71 -1.88 23.72
CA LYS A 11 10.39 -1.43 23.22
C LYS A 11 9.24 -2.11 23.95
N ILE A 12 9.34 -2.15 25.28
CA ILE A 12 8.31 -2.69 26.16
C ILE A 12 7.19 -1.65 26.29
N PRO A 13 5.92 -2.00 26.00
CA PRO A 13 4.79 -1.09 26.20
C PRO A 13 4.47 -0.93 27.69
N CYS A 14 4.62 0.29 28.20
CA CYS A 14 4.26 0.66 29.57
C CYS A 14 4.18 2.20 29.72
N ALA A 15 3.69 2.69 30.84
CA ALA A 15 3.56 4.12 31.11
C ALA A 15 4.91 4.87 31.01
N GLU A 16 5.99 4.27 31.52
CA GLU A 16 7.33 4.86 31.52
C GLU A 16 7.92 5.02 30.14
N THR A 17 7.56 4.15 29.19
CA THR A 17 8.05 4.22 27.80
C THR A 17 7.16 5.06 26.91
N GLY A 18 5.88 5.23 27.26
CA GLY A 18 4.89 5.87 26.41
C GLY A 18 4.63 5.11 25.10
N ILE A 19 4.90 3.81 25.09
CA ILE A 19 4.63 2.94 23.93
C ILE A 19 3.25 2.31 24.08
N ASP A 20 2.38 2.54 23.10
CA ASP A 20 1.09 1.88 22.95
C ASP A 20 1.16 0.76 21.92
N VAL A 21 0.37 -0.30 22.13
CA VAL A 21 0.15 -1.34 21.12
C VAL A 21 -1.16 -1.10 20.39
N LYS A 22 -1.11 -1.04 19.06
CA LYS A 22 -2.28 -0.93 18.19
C LYS A 22 -2.41 -2.18 17.35
N HIS A 23 -3.57 -2.81 17.39
CA HIS A 23 -3.86 -3.97 16.56
C HIS A 23 -4.26 -3.54 15.15
N THR A 24 -3.67 -4.17 14.15
CA THR A 24 -3.96 -3.93 12.74
C THR A 24 -3.68 -5.18 11.92
N LEU A 25 -3.77 -5.07 10.62
CA LEU A 25 -3.61 -6.18 9.68
C LEU A 25 -2.52 -5.87 8.65
N CYS A 26 -1.81 -6.91 8.24
CA CYS A 26 -0.90 -6.85 7.09
C CYS A 26 -1.68 -7.07 5.80
N ASP A 27 -1.56 -6.16 4.84
CA ASP A 27 -2.24 -6.28 3.54
C ASP A 27 -1.28 -6.47 2.35
N ILE A 28 -0.04 -6.92 2.60
CA ILE A 28 0.97 -7.04 1.54
C ILE A 28 0.66 -8.17 0.57
N CYS A 29 0.35 -9.38 1.06
CA CYS A 29 0.32 -10.54 0.18
C CYS A 29 -0.82 -11.54 0.41
N CYS A 30 -1.49 -11.54 1.54
CA CYS A 30 -2.57 -12.49 1.79
C CYS A 30 -3.94 -11.81 1.72
N PRO A 31 -4.65 -11.93 0.59
CA PRO A 31 -5.90 -11.22 0.41
C PRO A 31 -7.09 -11.88 1.13
N SER A 32 -6.91 -13.12 1.55
CA SER A 32 -8.01 -13.90 2.14
C SER A 32 -7.98 -13.91 3.65
N PHE A 33 -6.81 -13.77 4.24
CA PHE A 33 -6.62 -14.02 5.67
C PHE A 33 -6.06 -12.85 6.45
N HIS A 34 -5.29 -11.95 5.85
CA HIS A 34 -4.61 -10.82 6.51
C HIS A 34 -3.97 -11.21 7.85
N CYS A 35 -2.64 -11.22 7.90
CA CYS A 35 -1.96 -11.50 9.16
C CYS A 35 -2.20 -10.39 10.18
N GLY A 36 -2.56 -10.74 11.41
CA GLY A 36 -2.69 -9.80 12.51
C GLY A 36 -1.33 -9.20 12.89
N ILE A 37 -1.31 -7.91 13.10
CA ILE A 37 -0.12 -7.13 13.47
C ILE A 37 -0.37 -6.38 14.77
N ASP A 38 0.58 -6.48 15.68
CA ASP A 38 0.74 -5.63 16.83
C ASP A 38 1.76 -4.54 16.50
N ALA A 39 1.26 -3.33 16.28
CA ALA A 39 2.07 -2.16 16.00
C ALA A 39 2.35 -1.41 17.30
N TYR A 40 3.61 -1.34 17.70
CA TYR A 40 4.10 -0.60 18.84
C TYR A 40 4.33 0.84 18.42
N VAL A 41 3.54 1.76 18.97
CA VAL A 41 3.52 3.17 18.57
C VAL A 41 4.05 4.03 19.70
N LYS A 42 5.00 4.90 19.39
CA LYS A 42 5.50 5.96 20.28
C LYS A 42 5.52 7.28 19.53
N ASP A 43 4.99 8.33 20.12
CA ASP A 43 4.97 9.69 19.56
C ASP A 43 4.45 9.72 18.09
N GLY A 44 3.37 8.95 17.83
CA GLY A 44 2.76 8.84 16.50
C GLY A 44 3.55 8.03 15.48
N LYS A 45 4.66 7.39 15.87
CA LYS A 45 5.49 6.56 14.98
C LYS A 45 5.50 5.11 15.40
N VAL A 46 5.39 4.21 14.44
CA VAL A 46 5.56 2.77 14.66
C VAL A 46 7.03 2.46 14.91
N VAL A 47 7.36 2.02 16.12
CA VAL A 47 8.74 1.72 16.54
C VAL A 47 9.10 0.23 16.47
N LYS A 48 8.07 -0.65 16.49
CA LYS A 48 8.21 -2.11 16.38
C LYS A 48 6.94 -2.69 15.77
N ILE A 49 7.07 -3.85 15.10
CA ILE A 49 5.95 -4.64 14.58
C ILE A 49 6.18 -6.09 14.98
N GLU A 50 5.14 -6.74 15.47
CA GLU A 50 5.09 -8.18 15.74
C GLU A 50 3.76 -8.76 15.24
N GLY A 51 3.68 -10.08 15.15
CA GLY A 51 2.40 -10.75 14.89
C GLY A 51 1.53 -10.76 16.13
N THR A 52 0.23 -10.58 15.94
CA THR A 52 -0.76 -10.67 17.03
C THR A 52 -0.89 -12.12 17.47
N ALA A 53 -0.60 -12.40 18.74
CA ALA A 53 -0.57 -13.77 19.28
C ALA A 53 -1.91 -14.50 19.14
N ASP A 54 -3.01 -13.80 19.46
CA ASP A 54 -4.36 -14.38 19.45
C ASP A 54 -5.02 -14.36 18.06
N HIS A 55 -4.32 -13.93 17.03
CA HIS A 55 -4.90 -13.90 15.69
C HIS A 55 -5.06 -15.32 15.13
N PRO A 56 -6.28 -15.72 14.66
CA PRO A 56 -6.62 -17.10 14.36
C PRO A 56 -5.85 -17.71 13.17
N VAL A 57 -5.15 -16.89 12.40
CA VAL A 57 -4.44 -17.34 11.19
C VAL A 57 -2.92 -17.37 11.40
N ASN A 58 -2.34 -16.29 11.90
CA ASN A 58 -0.88 -16.20 12.00
C ASN A 58 -0.30 -16.47 13.39
N HIS A 59 -1.15 -16.58 14.44
CA HIS A 59 -0.75 -17.01 15.79
C HIS A 59 0.57 -16.38 16.26
N GLY A 60 0.71 -15.08 16.12
CA GLY A 60 1.91 -14.32 16.49
C GLY A 60 3.05 -14.35 15.46
N LEU A 61 2.93 -15.09 14.37
CA LEU A 61 3.98 -15.19 13.36
C LEU A 61 3.78 -14.17 12.23
N LEU A 62 4.87 -13.55 11.80
CA LEU A 62 4.92 -12.71 10.60
C LEU A 62 6.09 -13.13 9.71
N CYS A 63 5.83 -13.15 8.41
CA CYS A 63 6.90 -13.33 7.44
C CYS A 63 7.80 -12.08 7.34
N PRO A 64 8.98 -12.17 6.70
CA PRO A 64 9.88 -11.02 6.55
C PRO A 64 9.23 -9.79 5.92
N LYS A 65 8.28 -9.95 4.99
CA LYS A 65 7.54 -8.83 4.39
C LYS A 65 6.69 -8.10 5.43
N GLY A 66 5.94 -8.84 6.26
CA GLY A 66 5.14 -8.27 7.35
C GLY A 66 6.00 -7.53 8.36
N LEU A 67 7.11 -8.13 8.79
CA LEU A 67 8.04 -7.51 9.74
C LEU A 67 8.71 -6.25 9.17
N SER A 68 8.94 -6.18 7.86
CA SER A 68 9.58 -5.04 7.20
C SER A 68 8.64 -3.86 6.90
N ASN A 69 7.33 -3.97 7.19
CA ASN A 69 6.36 -2.91 6.95
C ASN A 69 6.80 -1.55 7.51
N ARG A 70 7.37 -1.54 8.71
CA ARG A 70 7.86 -0.31 9.34
C ARG A 70 8.96 0.36 8.50
N GLN A 71 9.89 -0.43 7.96
CA GLN A 71 10.97 0.09 7.12
C GLN A 71 10.41 0.66 5.81
N TYR A 72 9.46 -0.03 5.20
CA TYR A 72 8.78 0.41 3.99
C TYR A 72 8.03 1.75 4.19
N ILE A 73 7.32 1.90 5.31
CA ILE A 73 6.53 3.11 5.59
C ILE A 73 7.43 4.34 5.79
N TYR A 74 8.58 4.18 6.44
CA TYR A 74 9.47 5.28 6.81
C TYR A 74 10.71 5.42 5.92
N ARG A 75 10.69 4.87 4.70
CA ARG A 75 11.78 5.07 3.75
C ARG A 75 11.88 6.54 3.34
N GLU A 76 13.10 7.04 3.24
CA GLU A 76 13.37 8.43 2.82
C GLU A 76 12.98 8.67 1.37
N ASP A 77 13.18 7.67 0.51
CA ASP A 77 12.85 7.69 -0.92
C ASP A 77 11.38 7.34 -1.23
N ARG A 78 10.51 7.31 -0.19
CA ARG A 78 9.08 7.05 -0.39
C ARG A 78 8.46 8.15 -1.24
N ILE A 79 7.82 7.76 -2.34
CA ILE A 79 7.05 8.67 -3.20
C ILE A 79 5.87 9.24 -2.41
N ARG A 80 5.80 10.57 -2.31
CA ARG A 80 4.75 11.28 -1.55
C ARG A 80 3.83 12.12 -2.42
N THR A 81 4.19 12.31 -3.68
CA THR A 81 3.43 13.09 -4.67
C THR A 81 3.37 12.32 -5.98
N PRO A 82 2.40 12.59 -6.85
CA PRO A 82 2.41 12.05 -8.19
C PRO A 82 3.68 12.43 -8.94
N LEU A 83 4.16 11.55 -9.78
CA LEU A 83 5.35 11.76 -10.59
C LEU A 83 5.01 11.70 -12.07
N ARG A 84 5.41 12.72 -12.82
CA ARG A 84 5.31 12.75 -14.28
C ARG A 84 6.64 12.37 -14.91
N ARG A 85 6.63 11.48 -15.87
CA ARG A 85 7.83 11.14 -16.62
C ARG A 85 8.21 12.27 -17.59
N VAL A 86 9.46 12.73 -17.52
CA VAL A 86 10.02 13.82 -18.35
C VAL A 86 11.06 13.33 -19.37
N GLY A 87 11.46 12.07 -19.27
CA GLY A 87 12.40 11.45 -20.20
C GLY A 87 11.76 10.42 -21.12
N LYS A 88 12.56 9.78 -21.96
CA LYS A 88 12.14 8.64 -22.78
C LYS A 88 11.77 7.45 -21.87
N ARG A 89 10.96 6.54 -22.41
CA ARG A 89 10.61 5.30 -21.69
C ARG A 89 11.88 4.50 -21.38
N GLY A 90 12.07 4.13 -20.12
CA GLY A 90 13.26 3.40 -19.66
C GLY A 90 14.37 4.29 -19.05
N GLU A 91 14.36 5.61 -19.26
CA GLU A 91 15.37 6.51 -18.66
C GLU A 91 15.21 6.75 -17.16
N GLY A 92 14.06 6.42 -16.58
CA GLY A 92 13.81 6.59 -15.14
C GLY A 92 13.75 8.05 -14.68
N LYS A 93 13.54 9.01 -15.59
CA LYS A 93 13.47 10.45 -15.26
C LYS A 93 12.05 10.88 -14.98
N PHE A 94 11.83 11.39 -13.77
CA PHE A 94 10.52 11.82 -13.29
C PHE A 94 10.63 13.16 -12.57
N GLU A 95 9.54 13.93 -12.59
CA GLU A 95 9.38 15.17 -11.81
C GLU A 95 8.11 15.09 -10.96
N PRO A 96 8.12 15.64 -9.74
CA PRO A 96 6.91 15.75 -8.93
C PRO A 96 5.90 16.72 -9.58
N ILE A 97 4.62 16.33 -9.54
CA ILE A 97 3.51 17.18 -9.98
C ILE A 97 2.42 17.21 -8.90
N SER A 98 1.51 18.16 -8.98
CA SER A 98 0.35 18.20 -8.10
C SER A 98 -0.67 17.11 -8.45
N TRP A 99 -1.53 16.76 -7.47
CA TRP A 99 -2.64 15.85 -7.72
C TRP A 99 -3.60 16.36 -8.79
N ASP A 100 -3.86 17.66 -8.82
CA ASP A 100 -4.75 18.27 -9.82
C ASP A 100 -4.18 18.19 -11.24
N GLU A 101 -2.86 18.35 -11.39
CA GLU A 101 -2.19 18.14 -12.67
C GLU A 101 -2.27 16.68 -13.10
N ALA A 102 -2.00 15.75 -12.17
CA ALA A 102 -2.09 14.32 -12.45
C ALA A 102 -3.49 13.92 -12.92
N TYR A 103 -4.54 14.35 -12.20
CA TYR A 103 -5.92 14.05 -12.57
C TYR A 103 -6.31 14.65 -13.91
N ARG A 104 -5.94 15.90 -14.20
CA ARG A 104 -6.21 16.55 -15.49
C ARG A 104 -5.53 15.83 -16.64
N GLU A 105 -4.27 15.48 -16.49
CA GLU A 105 -3.51 14.78 -17.53
C GLU A 105 -4.07 13.38 -17.79
N ILE A 106 -4.34 12.60 -16.73
CA ILE A 106 -4.92 11.25 -16.85
C ILE A 106 -6.30 11.32 -17.51
N ALA A 107 -7.19 12.21 -17.04
CA ALA A 107 -8.53 12.36 -17.60
C ALA A 107 -8.49 12.79 -19.07
N SER A 108 -7.63 13.74 -19.42
CA SER A 108 -7.47 14.20 -20.81
C SER A 108 -7.04 13.07 -21.74
N ARG A 109 -6.03 12.28 -21.33
CA ARG A 109 -5.52 11.14 -22.12
C ARG A 109 -6.57 10.04 -22.26
N LEU A 110 -7.23 9.66 -21.18
CA LEU A 110 -8.28 8.63 -21.20
C LEU A 110 -9.45 9.03 -22.08
N ASN A 111 -9.92 10.29 -21.97
CA ASN A 111 -11.00 10.79 -22.81
C ASN A 111 -10.60 10.86 -24.29
N ALA A 112 -9.37 11.24 -24.60
CA ALA A 112 -8.87 11.25 -25.98
C ALA A 112 -8.83 9.83 -26.58
N ILE A 113 -8.37 8.83 -25.81
CA ILE A 113 -8.36 7.43 -26.24
C ILE A 113 -9.81 6.93 -26.43
N LYS A 114 -10.70 7.20 -25.48
CA LYS A 114 -12.10 6.82 -25.56
C LYS A 114 -12.79 7.41 -26.78
N ALA A 115 -12.55 8.70 -27.06
CA ALA A 115 -13.12 9.37 -28.22
C ALA A 115 -12.61 8.81 -29.56
N LYS A 116 -11.35 8.39 -29.61
CA LYS A 116 -10.72 7.92 -30.84
C LYS A 116 -10.91 6.42 -31.11
N HIS A 117 -10.89 5.61 -30.08
CA HIS A 117 -10.81 4.16 -30.20
C HIS A 117 -11.90 3.39 -29.45
N GLY A 118 -12.83 4.08 -28.77
CA GLY A 118 -13.83 3.47 -27.91
C GLY A 118 -13.30 3.15 -26.48
N PRO A 119 -14.18 3.02 -25.51
CA PRO A 119 -13.79 2.72 -24.14
C PRO A 119 -13.19 1.31 -23.97
N GLU A 120 -13.57 0.37 -24.83
CA GLU A 120 -13.08 -1.01 -24.86
C GLU A 120 -11.58 -1.12 -25.22
N SER A 121 -11.00 -0.06 -25.76
CA SER A 121 -9.55 -0.02 -26.04
C SER A 121 -8.68 0.16 -24.79
N VAL A 122 -9.30 0.46 -23.65
CA VAL A 122 -8.60 0.67 -22.36
C VAL A 122 -8.81 -0.53 -21.44
N ILE A 123 -7.71 -1.07 -20.95
CA ILE A 123 -7.70 -2.15 -19.95
C ILE A 123 -7.34 -1.54 -18.60
N PHE A 124 -8.15 -1.79 -17.59
CA PHE A 124 -7.85 -1.47 -16.20
C PHE A 124 -7.34 -2.72 -15.48
N TYR A 125 -6.13 -2.64 -14.95
CA TYR A 125 -5.48 -3.77 -14.31
C TYR A 125 -5.22 -3.47 -12.82
N SER A 126 -5.64 -4.38 -11.96
CA SER A 126 -5.33 -4.34 -10.52
C SER A 126 -4.31 -5.41 -10.17
N GLY A 127 -3.25 -5.02 -9.47
CA GLY A 127 -2.33 -5.94 -8.84
C GLY A 127 -2.98 -6.72 -7.69
N TYR A 128 -2.16 -7.38 -6.90
CA TYR A 128 -2.61 -8.33 -5.87
C TYR A 128 -3.38 -7.69 -4.71
N THR A 129 -3.09 -6.45 -4.34
CA THR A 129 -3.78 -5.73 -3.26
C THR A 129 -5.26 -5.54 -3.58
N LYS A 130 -6.15 -5.99 -2.69
CA LYS A 130 -7.59 -6.12 -3.00
C LYS A 130 -8.47 -5.01 -2.43
N TRP A 131 -8.03 -4.28 -1.43
CA TRP A 131 -8.87 -3.31 -0.71
C TRP A 131 -9.36 -2.15 -1.60
N TYR A 132 -8.62 -1.75 -2.63
CA TYR A 132 -9.05 -0.69 -3.57
C TYR A 132 -9.76 -1.24 -4.83
N ARG A 133 -9.82 -2.55 -5.03
CA ARG A 133 -10.45 -3.16 -6.23
C ARG A 133 -11.89 -2.71 -6.48
N PRO A 134 -12.77 -2.64 -5.49
CA PRO A 134 -14.14 -2.18 -5.72
C PRO A 134 -14.20 -0.78 -6.34
N PHE A 135 -13.29 0.12 -5.94
CA PHE A 135 -13.19 1.46 -6.50
C PHE A 135 -12.72 1.44 -7.95
N LEU A 136 -11.71 0.62 -8.26
CA LEU A 136 -11.23 0.48 -9.64
C LEU A 136 -12.24 -0.20 -10.54
N HIS A 137 -12.97 -1.20 -10.06
CA HIS A 137 -14.11 -1.79 -10.76
C HIS A 137 -15.15 -0.74 -11.12
N ARG A 138 -15.60 0.03 -10.14
CA ARG A 138 -16.58 1.10 -10.35
C ARG A 138 -16.08 2.13 -11.35
N PHE A 139 -14.81 2.50 -11.26
CA PHE A 139 -14.18 3.41 -12.22
C PHE A 139 -14.17 2.84 -13.64
N THR A 140 -13.82 1.57 -13.81
CA THR A 140 -13.82 0.87 -15.10
C THR A 140 -15.19 0.89 -15.74
N TYR A 141 -16.24 0.54 -15.00
CA TYR A 141 -17.62 0.57 -15.50
C TYR A 141 -18.10 2.00 -15.80
N SER A 142 -17.78 2.96 -14.95
CA SER A 142 -18.13 4.36 -15.18
C SER A 142 -17.43 4.95 -16.41
N PHE A 143 -16.21 4.50 -16.70
CA PHE A 143 -15.49 4.83 -17.93
C PHE A 143 -16.16 4.21 -19.16
N GLY A 144 -16.80 3.04 -18.99
CA GLY A 144 -17.48 2.28 -20.05
C GLY A 144 -16.63 1.16 -20.63
N SER A 145 -15.49 0.83 -20.02
CA SER A 145 -14.66 -0.29 -20.47
C SER A 145 -15.19 -1.63 -19.89
N PRO A 146 -15.31 -2.69 -20.70
CA PRO A 146 -15.57 -4.04 -20.21
C PRO A 146 -14.28 -4.71 -19.69
N ASN A 147 -13.11 -4.12 -19.90
CA ASN A 147 -11.81 -4.76 -19.73
C ASN A 147 -11.23 -4.44 -18.35
N PHE A 148 -11.63 -5.22 -17.35
CA PHE A 148 -11.01 -5.23 -16.03
C PHE A 148 -10.25 -6.53 -15.82
N LEU A 149 -8.95 -6.44 -15.54
CA LEU A 149 -8.08 -7.57 -15.28
C LEU A 149 -7.45 -7.49 -13.89
N THR A 150 -7.10 -8.64 -13.36
CA THR A 150 -6.38 -8.76 -12.10
C THR A 150 -5.22 -9.75 -12.25
N GLU A 151 -4.38 -9.85 -11.24
CA GLU A 151 -3.36 -10.90 -11.17
C GLU A 151 -3.97 -12.31 -11.33
N SER A 152 -5.21 -12.49 -10.84
CA SER A 152 -5.91 -13.77 -10.94
C SER A 152 -6.24 -14.15 -12.38
N SER A 153 -6.24 -13.19 -13.31
CA SER A 153 -6.44 -13.47 -14.74
C SER A 153 -5.29 -14.29 -15.34
N SER A 154 -4.15 -14.37 -14.68
CA SER A 154 -2.98 -15.16 -15.11
C SER A 154 -2.41 -16.09 -14.02
N CYS A 155 -2.93 -16.01 -12.81
CA CYS A 155 -2.39 -16.76 -11.65
C CYS A 155 -3.09 -18.12 -11.44
N MET A 156 -4.27 -18.31 -12.02
CA MET A 156 -5.13 -19.49 -11.83
C MET A 156 -5.18 -20.40 -13.06
N THR A 157 -4.15 -20.36 -13.86
CA THR A 157 -3.98 -21.25 -15.04
C THR A 157 -3.15 -22.47 -14.70
#